data_cfa552a36542a98e54ae6f43feaf8b8b
#
_entry.id   cfa552a36542a98e54ae6f43feaf8b8b
#
_cell.length_a   1.000
_cell.length_b   1.000
_cell.length_c   1.000
_cell.angle_alpha   90.00
_cell.angle_beta   90.00
_cell.angle_gamma   90.00
#
_symmetry.space_group_name_H-M   'P 1'
#
loop_
_entity.id
_entity.type
_entity.pdbx_description
1 polymer ?
#
loop_
_entity_poly.entity_id
_entity_poly.type
_entity_poly.pdbx_seq_one_letter_code
_entity_poly.pdbx_strand_id
1 'polypeptide(L)'
;MLSRTADHLFWMARYTERAENTARMLDANYQLSLLPQSDEYAELGWRAMLSISELSGIYSAAHHGMKSRDVIDFMARDLSNPSSIVSCLRAARENARAVRSSTNSELWESLNTTWLDCQRMLADGILEREPYTFFEWVKFRSHLSRGVQLGTLVKDDAFYFMRLGTFIERADNTARILDVKFEMMEQRADTSAQPFDYHHWVAVLGSVSGLEVYRRVYRDVITPERVAGLLILYGDWPRSLAASIAEVEQLIGHVTKRRDTDATRLAAQLSSELKNGRIGDILKGGLHAYLVDFLARVNDLAGRVSREFLLPIAPEPPAQTQTQTQTQTQSQGKD
;
A
#
# COMPACT_ATOMS: atom_id res chain seq x y z
N MET A 1 1.94 3.87 -24.17
CA MET A 1 2.51 4.89 -23.23
C MET A 1 3.99 4.65 -23.05
N LEU A 2 4.80 5.70 -22.75
CA LEU A 2 6.22 5.54 -22.41
C LEU A 2 6.36 4.93 -20.99
N SER A 3 7.29 4.00 -20.80
CA SER A 3 7.51 3.33 -19.50
C SER A 3 7.73 4.31 -18.34
N ARG A 4 8.51 5.38 -18.57
CA ARG A 4 8.74 6.42 -17.56
C ARG A 4 7.46 7.15 -17.15
N THR A 5 6.56 7.42 -18.10
CA THR A 5 5.26 8.04 -17.81
C THR A 5 4.38 7.09 -17.00
N ALA A 6 4.34 5.81 -17.36
CA ALA A 6 3.62 4.79 -16.62
C ALA A 6 4.15 4.66 -15.18
N ASP A 7 5.46 4.69 -15.00
CA ASP A 7 6.12 4.63 -13.70
C ASP A 7 5.69 5.81 -12.79
N HIS A 8 5.77 7.04 -13.29
CA HIS A 8 5.33 8.21 -12.53
C HIS A 8 3.85 8.14 -12.13
N LEU A 9 2.96 7.69 -13.02
CA LEU A 9 1.53 7.55 -12.75
C LEU A 9 1.25 6.47 -11.69
N PHE A 10 1.93 5.34 -11.81
CA PHE A 10 1.83 4.23 -10.86
C PHE A 10 2.29 4.65 -9.46
N TRP A 11 3.47 5.27 -9.33
CA TRP A 11 4.00 5.71 -8.05
C TRP A 11 3.25 6.91 -7.47
N MET A 12 2.78 7.83 -8.29
CA MET A 12 1.89 8.91 -7.84
C MET A 12 0.67 8.37 -7.09
N ALA A 13 0.03 7.36 -7.65
CA ALA A 13 -1.14 6.74 -7.05
C ALA A 13 -0.79 5.92 -5.79
N ARG A 14 0.34 5.19 -5.81
CA ARG A 14 0.84 4.47 -4.62
C ARG A 14 1.09 5.43 -3.46
N TYR A 15 1.80 6.53 -3.69
CA TYR A 15 2.07 7.52 -2.64
C TYR A 15 0.81 8.19 -2.12
N THR A 16 -0.17 8.49 -2.99
CA THR A 16 -1.46 9.04 -2.55
C THR A 16 -2.23 8.06 -1.66
N GLU A 17 -2.29 6.78 -2.03
CA GLU A 17 -2.93 5.73 -1.24
C GLU A 17 -2.16 5.48 0.08
N ARG A 18 -0.82 5.49 0.05
CA ARG A 18 0.02 5.33 1.25
C ARG A 18 -0.20 6.45 2.25
N ALA A 19 -0.24 7.71 1.80
CA ALA A 19 -0.55 8.85 2.66
C ALA A 19 -1.92 8.69 3.35
N GLU A 20 -2.93 8.24 2.60
CA GLU A 20 -4.26 7.97 3.16
C GLU A 20 -4.23 6.82 4.18
N ASN A 21 -3.56 5.71 3.85
CA ASN A 21 -3.47 4.55 4.75
C ASN A 21 -2.74 4.92 6.04
N THR A 22 -1.65 5.69 5.95
CA THR A 22 -0.94 6.22 7.13
C THR A 22 -1.84 7.12 7.98
N ALA A 23 -2.61 8.02 7.35
CA ALA A 23 -3.55 8.87 8.07
C ALA A 23 -4.65 8.07 8.78
N ARG A 24 -5.18 7.01 8.15
CA ARG A 24 -6.18 6.12 8.76
C ARG A 24 -5.63 5.35 9.94
N MET A 25 -4.41 4.82 9.84
CA MET A 25 -3.76 4.12 10.94
C MET A 25 -3.47 5.05 12.11
N LEU A 26 -2.98 6.27 11.83
CA LEU A 26 -2.76 7.30 12.84
C LEU A 26 -4.06 7.68 13.56
N ASP A 27 -5.13 7.92 12.79
CA ASP A 27 -6.44 8.25 13.33
C ASP A 27 -6.97 7.14 14.26
N ALA A 28 -6.98 5.88 13.78
CA ALA A 28 -7.46 4.74 14.56
C ALA A 28 -6.65 4.52 15.85
N ASN A 29 -5.32 4.62 15.79
CA ASN A 29 -4.47 4.50 16.98
C ASN A 29 -4.61 5.71 17.91
N TYR A 30 -4.76 6.90 17.37
CA TYR A 30 -4.99 8.12 18.18
C TYR A 30 -6.32 8.02 18.94
N GLN A 31 -7.41 7.63 18.26
CA GLN A 31 -8.71 7.43 18.92
C GLN A 31 -8.64 6.34 20.01
N LEU A 32 -7.94 5.25 19.74
CA LEU A 32 -7.72 4.18 20.71
C LEU A 32 -6.92 4.69 21.93
N SER A 33 -5.91 5.54 21.72
CA SER A 33 -5.08 6.09 22.79
C SER A 33 -5.81 7.07 23.73
N LEU A 34 -6.96 7.59 23.32
CA LEU A 34 -7.82 8.45 24.15
C LEU A 34 -8.70 7.65 25.12
N LEU A 35 -8.81 6.33 24.93
CA LEU A 35 -9.56 5.47 25.85
C LEU A 35 -8.76 5.22 27.13
N PRO A 36 -9.42 5.00 28.29
CA PRO A 36 -8.73 4.59 29.49
C PRO A 36 -8.00 3.24 29.29
N GLN A 37 -6.68 3.26 29.37
CA GLN A 37 -5.81 2.09 29.16
C GLN A 37 -4.48 2.28 29.88
N SER A 38 -3.70 1.19 30.05
CA SER A 38 -2.34 1.29 30.58
C SER A 38 -1.38 1.91 29.56
N ASP A 39 -0.32 2.56 30.05
CA ASP A 39 0.73 3.13 29.19
C ASP A 39 1.37 2.06 28.30
N GLU A 40 1.63 0.88 28.84
CA GLU A 40 2.18 -0.27 28.11
C GLU A 40 1.32 -0.63 26.89
N TYR A 41 0.02 -0.52 27.06
CA TYR A 41 -0.92 -0.83 26.00
C TYR A 41 -0.98 0.23 24.91
N ALA A 42 -0.97 1.50 25.30
CA ALA A 42 -0.88 2.61 24.35
C ALA A 42 0.40 2.50 23.51
N GLU A 43 1.55 2.17 24.15
CA GLU A 43 2.82 1.94 23.46
C GLU A 43 2.74 0.78 22.45
N LEU A 44 2.05 -0.30 22.81
CA LEU A 44 1.91 -1.46 21.94
C LEU A 44 1.20 -1.10 20.62
N GLY A 45 0.15 -0.26 20.67
CA GLY A 45 -0.55 0.25 19.50
C GLY A 45 0.37 1.03 18.55
N TRP A 46 1.22 1.90 19.12
CA TRP A 46 2.18 2.68 18.33
C TRP A 46 3.31 1.83 17.76
N ARG A 47 3.80 0.86 18.54
CA ARG A 47 4.81 -0.11 18.09
C ARG A 47 4.31 -0.95 16.92
N ALA A 48 3.07 -1.42 17.00
CA ALA A 48 2.43 -2.13 15.89
C ALA A 48 2.33 -1.29 14.61
N MET A 49 1.99 -0.01 14.74
CA MET A 49 1.93 0.89 13.59
C MET A 49 3.28 1.03 12.88
N LEU A 50 4.37 1.16 13.63
CA LEU A 50 5.72 1.20 13.09
C LEU A 50 6.10 -0.13 12.43
N SER A 51 5.68 -1.27 13.01
CA SER A 51 5.91 -2.60 12.46
C SER A 51 5.14 -2.82 11.14
N ILE A 52 3.86 -2.45 11.07
CA ILE A 52 3.04 -2.49 9.84
C ILE A 52 3.73 -1.75 8.69
N SER A 53 4.36 -0.63 9.00
CA SER A 53 5.04 0.23 8.04
C SER A 53 6.49 -0.15 7.77
N GLU A 54 7.04 -1.17 8.45
CA GLU A 54 8.45 -1.59 8.43
C GLU A 54 9.44 -0.47 8.83
N LEU A 55 9.00 0.41 9.72
CA LEU A 55 9.74 1.62 10.11
C LEU A 55 10.37 1.56 11.51
N SER A 56 10.19 0.44 12.23
CA SER A 56 10.68 0.29 13.61
C SER A 56 12.17 0.57 13.75
N GLY A 57 13.00 0.10 12.80
CA GLY A 57 14.44 0.33 12.81
C GLY A 57 14.83 1.79 12.61
N ILE A 58 14.19 2.48 11.65
CA ILE A 58 14.45 3.90 11.36
C ILE A 58 14.01 4.76 12.55
N TYR A 59 12.83 4.46 13.11
CA TYR A 59 12.33 5.18 14.29
C TYR A 59 13.25 5.02 15.50
N SER A 60 13.64 3.77 15.83
CA SER A 60 14.48 3.48 17.01
C SER A 60 15.89 4.07 16.93
N ALA A 61 16.40 4.31 15.72
CA ALA A 61 17.70 4.96 15.52
C ALA A 61 17.67 6.44 15.93
N ALA A 62 16.52 7.11 15.89
CA ALA A 62 16.36 8.55 16.13
C ALA A 62 15.62 8.87 17.44
N HIS A 63 14.84 7.92 17.99
CA HIS A 63 13.94 8.16 19.12
C HIS A 63 14.11 7.15 20.24
N HIS A 64 14.01 7.61 21.49
CA HIS A 64 14.01 6.77 22.69
C HIS A 64 12.59 6.68 23.25
N GLY A 65 11.99 5.48 23.21
CA GLY A 65 10.63 5.22 23.73
C GLY A 65 9.54 5.37 22.65
N MET A 66 8.27 5.20 23.05
CA MET A 66 7.11 5.14 22.17
C MET A 66 6.04 6.18 22.55
N LYS A 67 6.45 7.45 22.71
CA LYS A 67 5.47 8.50 23.02
C LYS A 67 4.60 8.75 21.78
N SER A 68 3.29 8.81 21.99
CA SER A 68 2.31 9.04 20.92
C SER A 68 2.65 10.25 20.04
N ARG A 69 3.07 11.35 20.66
CA ARG A 69 3.46 12.58 19.96
C ARG A 69 4.64 12.34 19.01
N ASP A 70 5.69 11.63 19.46
CA ASP A 70 6.90 11.40 18.68
C ASP A 70 6.60 10.47 17.49
N VAL A 71 5.74 9.45 17.70
CA VAL A 71 5.31 8.56 16.61
C VAL A 71 4.42 9.28 15.61
N ILE A 72 3.48 10.11 16.08
CA ILE A 72 2.63 10.94 15.20
C ILE A 72 3.50 11.88 14.36
N ASP A 73 4.45 12.56 14.97
CA ASP A 73 5.39 13.46 14.29
C ASP A 73 6.18 12.71 13.20
N PHE A 74 6.79 11.58 13.57
CA PHE A 74 7.57 10.75 12.67
C PHE A 74 6.75 10.22 11.49
N MET A 75 5.54 9.75 11.74
CA MET A 75 4.67 9.21 10.70
C MET A 75 3.97 10.27 9.86
N ALA A 76 3.72 11.46 10.40
CA ALA A 76 3.03 12.52 9.69
C ALA A 76 3.98 13.43 8.90
N ARG A 77 5.05 13.94 9.52
CA ARG A 77 5.84 15.04 8.92
C ARG A 77 7.34 14.82 8.80
N ASP A 78 7.92 13.80 9.42
CA ASP A 78 9.37 13.58 9.36
C ASP A 78 9.81 13.22 7.95
N LEU A 79 10.75 14.00 7.40
CA LEU A 79 11.30 13.78 6.05
C LEU A 79 12.33 12.66 5.98
N SER A 80 12.88 12.23 7.11
CA SER A 80 13.75 11.04 7.18
C SER A 80 12.95 9.75 6.99
N ASN A 81 11.63 9.80 7.27
CA ASN A 81 10.69 8.74 7.00
C ASN A 81 10.14 8.85 5.56
N PRO A 82 10.54 7.95 4.64
CA PRO A 82 10.07 8.00 3.24
C PRO A 82 8.58 7.70 3.09
N SER A 83 7.95 7.10 4.12
CA SER A 83 6.52 6.77 4.17
C SER A 83 5.71 7.71 5.04
N SER A 84 6.30 8.82 5.55
CA SER A 84 5.51 9.84 6.23
C SER A 84 4.48 10.46 5.29
N ILE A 85 3.38 10.98 5.86
CA ILE A 85 2.33 11.63 5.05
C ILE A 85 2.93 12.73 4.17
N VAL A 86 3.79 13.58 4.74
CA VAL A 86 4.46 14.68 4.00
C VAL A 86 5.35 14.16 2.90
N SER A 87 6.18 13.14 3.16
CA SER A 87 7.05 12.53 2.14
C SER A 87 6.23 11.94 1.00
N CYS A 88 5.14 11.24 1.32
CA CYS A 88 4.22 10.66 0.33
C CYS A 88 3.51 11.73 -0.50
N LEU A 89 2.94 12.77 0.13
CA LEU A 89 2.26 13.85 -0.60
C LEU A 89 3.23 14.63 -1.49
N ARG A 90 4.47 14.89 -1.03
CA ARG A 90 5.53 15.47 -1.85
C ARG A 90 5.86 14.61 -3.06
N ALA A 91 6.08 13.30 -2.84
CA ALA A 91 6.40 12.37 -3.91
C ALA A 91 5.25 12.23 -4.91
N ALA A 92 3.99 12.16 -4.45
CA ALA A 92 2.82 12.13 -5.32
C ALA A 92 2.75 13.40 -6.22
N ARG A 93 2.96 14.57 -5.64
CA ARG A 93 2.99 15.85 -6.38
C ARG A 93 4.13 15.89 -7.41
N GLU A 94 5.35 15.48 -7.05
CA GLU A 94 6.48 15.50 -7.99
C GLU A 94 6.25 14.52 -9.16
N ASN A 95 5.69 13.36 -8.90
CA ASN A 95 5.30 12.43 -9.95
C ASN A 95 4.21 13.04 -10.86
N ALA A 96 3.18 13.67 -10.29
CA ALA A 96 2.15 14.38 -11.05
C ALA A 96 2.73 15.49 -11.93
N ARG A 97 3.71 16.25 -11.40
CA ARG A 97 4.41 17.31 -12.13
C ARG A 97 5.13 16.78 -13.37
N ALA A 98 5.77 15.62 -13.24
CA ALA A 98 6.52 14.97 -14.32
C ALA A 98 5.61 14.51 -15.48
N VAL A 99 4.33 14.25 -15.22
CA VAL A 99 3.38 13.67 -16.19
C VAL A 99 2.19 14.58 -16.52
N ARG A 100 2.30 15.89 -16.28
CA ARG A 100 1.20 16.86 -16.51
C ARG A 100 0.59 16.80 -17.92
N SER A 101 1.38 16.46 -18.92
CA SER A 101 0.91 16.31 -20.31
C SER A 101 0.14 15.01 -20.57
N SER A 102 0.19 14.06 -19.65
CA SER A 102 -0.48 12.75 -19.75
C SER A 102 -1.69 12.63 -18.84
N THR A 103 -2.02 13.69 -18.10
CA THR A 103 -3.18 13.82 -17.22
C THR A 103 -3.91 15.13 -17.53
N ASN A 104 -4.96 15.44 -16.78
CA ASN A 104 -5.66 16.72 -16.93
C ASN A 104 -5.22 17.74 -15.85
N SER A 105 -5.61 19.02 -16.05
CA SER A 105 -5.30 20.11 -15.14
C SER A 105 -5.92 19.91 -13.76
N GLU A 106 -7.14 19.38 -13.68
CA GLU A 106 -7.85 19.17 -12.42
C GLU A 106 -7.11 18.21 -11.48
N LEU A 107 -6.55 17.12 -12.01
CA LEU A 107 -5.76 16.18 -11.20
C LEU A 107 -4.47 16.85 -10.69
N TRP A 108 -3.77 17.58 -11.58
CA TRP A 108 -2.59 18.32 -11.16
C TRP A 108 -2.92 19.36 -10.08
N GLU A 109 -3.96 20.17 -10.28
CA GLU A 109 -4.39 21.19 -9.32
C GLU A 109 -4.79 20.58 -7.98
N SER A 110 -5.52 19.46 -8.00
CA SER A 110 -5.89 18.73 -6.79
C SER A 110 -4.66 18.30 -5.97
N LEU A 111 -3.66 17.69 -6.61
CA LEU A 111 -2.44 17.22 -5.92
C LEU A 111 -1.53 18.38 -5.49
N ASN A 112 -1.38 19.39 -6.34
CA ASN A 112 -0.58 20.57 -6.00
C ASN A 112 -1.18 21.37 -4.84
N THR A 113 -2.50 21.61 -4.86
CA THR A 113 -3.21 22.28 -3.75
C THR A 113 -3.12 21.45 -2.47
N THR A 114 -3.26 20.13 -2.56
CA THR A 114 -3.07 19.22 -1.42
C THR A 114 -1.69 19.42 -0.78
N TRP A 115 -0.64 19.50 -1.57
CA TRP A 115 0.71 19.75 -1.06
C TRP A 115 0.84 21.12 -0.38
N LEU A 116 0.36 22.18 -1.02
CA LEU A 116 0.47 23.55 -0.48
C LEU A 116 -0.33 23.72 0.82
N ASP A 117 -1.54 23.16 0.88
CA ASP A 117 -2.37 23.19 2.07
C ASP A 117 -1.78 22.37 3.20
N CYS A 118 -1.19 21.19 2.89
CA CYS A 118 -0.47 20.36 3.86
C CYS A 118 0.65 21.17 4.55
N GLN A 119 1.49 21.84 3.76
CA GLN A 119 2.58 22.67 4.31
C GLN A 119 2.04 23.80 5.20
N ARG A 120 0.95 24.47 4.80
CA ARG A 120 0.32 25.54 5.58
C ARG A 120 -0.20 25.00 6.90
N MET A 121 -0.99 23.92 6.89
CA MET A 121 -1.55 23.32 8.10
C MET A 121 -0.48 22.90 9.10
N LEU A 122 0.64 22.33 8.60
CA LEU A 122 1.75 21.94 9.47
C LEU A 122 2.50 23.13 10.04
N ALA A 123 2.69 24.20 9.26
CA ALA A 123 3.29 25.44 9.73
C ALA A 123 2.41 26.13 10.81
N ASP A 124 1.09 25.99 10.70
CA ASP A 124 0.13 26.47 11.67
C ASP A 124 0.02 25.59 12.94
N GLY A 125 0.81 24.50 13.05
CA GLY A 125 0.86 23.65 14.24
C GLY A 125 -0.38 22.77 14.42
N ILE A 126 -0.99 22.28 13.35
CA ILE A 126 -2.21 21.45 13.42
C ILE A 126 -1.98 20.12 14.16
N LEU A 127 -0.80 19.51 14.02
CA LEU A 127 -0.50 18.23 14.66
C LEU A 127 -0.41 18.34 16.18
N GLU A 128 -0.01 19.48 16.70
CA GLU A 128 0.09 19.76 18.13
C GLU A 128 -1.26 20.08 18.75
N ARG A 129 -2.16 20.70 18.00
CA ARG A 129 -3.47 21.15 18.50
C ARG A 129 -4.58 20.14 18.24
N GLU A 130 -4.68 19.67 17.01
CA GLU A 130 -5.80 18.86 16.53
C GLU A 130 -5.33 17.82 15.51
N PRO A 131 -4.52 16.81 15.88
CA PRO A 131 -3.98 15.83 14.93
C PRO A 131 -5.08 15.10 14.17
N TYR A 132 -6.22 14.82 14.79
CA TYR A 132 -7.38 14.22 14.16
C TYR A 132 -7.86 15.01 12.92
N THR A 133 -7.95 16.33 13.03
CA THR A 133 -8.37 17.20 11.91
C THR A 133 -7.42 17.07 10.71
N PHE A 134 -6.11 16.93 10.96
CA PHE A 134 -5.14 16.71 9.91
C PHE A 134 -5.32 15.33 9.26
N PHE A 135 -5.55 14.26 10.03
CA PHE A 135 -5.75 12.92 9.48
C PHE A 135 -7.03 12.85 8.63
N GLU A 136 -8.13 13.42 9.09
CA GLU A 136 -9.38 13.53 8.32
C GLU A 136 -9.15 14.29 7.00
N TRP A 137 -8.48 15.43 7.07
CA TRP A 137 -8.15 16.22 5.89
C TRP A 137 -7.36 15.41 4.87
N VAL A 138 -6.33 14.65 5.26
CA VAL A 138 -5.55 13.80 4.35
C VAL A 138 -6.45 12.76 3.68
N LYS A 139 -7.34 12.11 4.43
CA LYS A 139 -8.30 11.14 3.88
C LYS A 139 -9.20 11.79 2.84
N PHE A 140 -9.75 12.98 3.13
CA PHE A 140 -10.61 13.71 2.19
C PHE A 140 -9.86 14.16 0.93
N ARG A 141 -8.61 14.60 1.05
CA ARG A 141 -7.78 14.99 -0.11
C ARG A 141 -7.50 13.79 -1.03
N SER A 142 -7.27 12.63 -0.47
CA SER A 142 -7.11 11.38 -1.22
C SER A 142 -8.41 10.98 -1.92
N HIS A 143 -9.56 11.11 -1.26
CA HIS A 143 -10.88 10.89 -1.89
C HIS A 143 -11.14 11.85 -3.04
N LEU A 144 -10.80 13.14 -2.88
CA LEU A 144 -10.93 14.14 -3.93
C LEU A 144 -10.08 13.77 -5.15
N SER A 145 -8.81 13.42 -4.94
CA SER A 145 -7.92 13.01 -6.03
C SER A 145 -8.49 11.81 -6.81
N ARG A 146 -9.00 10.79 -6.12
CA ARG A 146 -9.67 9.64 -6.77
C ARG A 146 -10.97 10.03 -7.47
N GLY A 147 -11.75 10.93 -6.88
CA GLY A 147 -12.96 11.46 -7.50
C GLY A 147 -12.66 12.15 -8.83
N VAL A 148 -11.62 12.99 -8.86
CA VAL A 148 -11.14 13.65 -10.08
C VAL A 148 -10.70 12.60 -11.12
N GLN A 149 -9.89 11.60 -10.72
CA GLN A 149 -9.46 10.52 -11.62
C GLN A 149 -10.64 9.80 -12.27
N LEU A 150 -11.64 9.41 -11.46
CA LEU A 150 -12.80 8.65 -11.92
C LEU A 150 -13.78 9.50 -12.76
N GLY A 151 -13.91 10.79 -12.43
CA GLY A 151 -14.90 11.67 -13.03
C GLY A 151 -14.43 12.40 -14.28
N THR A 152 -13.12 12.54 -14.48
CA THR A 152 -12.60 13.46 -15.50
C THR A 152 -11.55 12.87 -16.44
N LEU A 153 -10.96 11.72 -16.11
CA LEU A 153 -9.95 11.11 -16.98
C LEU A 153 -10.55 10.13 -17.98
N VAL A 154 -9.97 10.11 -19.17
CA VAL A 154 -10.23 9.05 -20.15
C VAL A 154 -9.69 7.72 -19.59
N LYS A 155 -10.44 6.63 -19.82
CA LYS A 155 -10.03 5.27 -19.39
C LYS A 155 -9.01 4.71 -20.40
N ASP A 156 -7.81 5.24 -20.34
CA ASP A 156 -6.65 4.83 -21.16
C ASP A 156 -5.54 4.23 -20.25
N ASP A 157 -4.36 4.00 -20.81
CA ASP A 157 -3.22 3.46 -20.07
C ASP A 157 -2.88 4.30 -18.83
N ALA A 158 -3.00 5.66 -18.90
CA ALA A 158 -2.69 6.53 -17.76
C ALA A 158 -3.64 6.25 -16.59
N PHE A 159 -4.92 6.16 -16.87
CA PHE A 159 -5.95 5.81 -15.89
C PHE A 159 -5.69 4.42 -15.28
N TYR A 160 -5.36 3.42 -16.10
CA TYR A 160 -5.15 2.05 -15.62
C TYR A 160 -3.90 1.91 -14.74
N PHE A 161 -2.78 2.56 -15.09
CA PHE A 161 -1.58 2.54 -14.25
C PHE A 161 -1.77 3.22 -12.90
N MET A 162 -2.50 4.34 -12.83
CA MET A 162 -2.84 4.97 -11.55
C MET A 162 -3.69 4.05 -10.68
N ARG A 163 -4.74 3.46 -11.25
CA ARG A 163 -5.57 2.52 -10.50
C ARG A 163 -4.80 1.29 -10.04
N LEU A 164 -3.93 0.76 -10.89
CA LEU A 164 -3.08 -0.38 -10.55
C LEU A 164 -2.18 -0.08 -9.34
N GLY A 165 -1.53 1.09 -9.33
CA GLY A 165 -0.76 1.55 -8.16
C GLY A 165 -1.61 1.65 -6.90
N THR A 166 -2.81 2.20 -6.99
CA THR A 166 -3.73 2.30 -5.85
C THR A 166 -4.08 0.93 -5.25
N PHE A 167 -4.47 -0.05 -6.07
CA PHE A 167 -4.96 -1.33 -5.55
C PHE A 167 -3.84 -2.26 -5.08
N ILE A 168 -2.66 -2.21 -5.69
CA ILE A 168 -1.49 -2.92 -5.17
C ILE A 168 -1.10 -2.38 -3.79
N GLU A 169 -1.03 -1.06 -3.62
CA GLU A 169 -0.71 -0.44 -2.32
C GLU A 169 -1.77 -0.77 -1.26
N ARG A 170 -3.03 -0.82 -1.66
CA ARG A 170 -4.15 -1.13 -0.78
C ARG A 170 -4.12 -2.58 -0.30
N ALA A 171 -3.88 -3.54 -1.21
CA ALA A 171 -3.75 -4.95 -0.86
C ALA A 171 -2.60 -5.18 0.12
N ASP A 172 -1.42 -4.62 -0.18
CA ASP A 172 -0.24 -4.69 0.70
C ASP A 172 -0.55 -4.14 2.09
N ASN A 173 -1.10 -2.93 2.19
CA ASN A 173 -1.41 -2.31 3.49
C ASN A 173 -2.45 -3.09 4.30
N THR A 174 -3.52 -3.58 3.66
CA THR A 174 -4.56 -4.35 4.37
C THR A 174 -4.00 -5.67 4.91
N ALA A 175 -3.16 -6.37 4.14
CA ALA A 175 -2.52 -7.59 4.59
C ALA A 175 -1.58 -7.34 5.79
N ARG A 176 -0.76 -6.29 5.75
CA ARG A 176 0.14 -5.92 6.86
C ARG A 176 -0.60 -5.53 8.13
N ILE A 177 -1.67 -4.74 8.02
CA ILE A 177 -2.50 -4.39 9.18
C ILE A 177 -3.05 -5.64 9.83
N LEU A 178 -3.59 -6.57 9.03
CA LEU A 178 -4.18 -7.78 9.55
C LEU A 178 -3.13 -8.68 10.21
N ASP A 179 -1.98 -8.86 9.57
CA ASP A 179 -0.88 -9.70 10.05
C ASP A 179 -0.36 -9.24 11.41
N VAL A 180 0.10 -8.01 11.51
CA VAL A 180 0.67 -7.45 12.74
C VAL A 180 -0.37 -7.44 13.88
N LYS A 181 -1.62 -7.15 13.55
CA LYS A 181 -2.67 -7.04 14.57
C LYS A 181 -3.15 -8.40 15.07
N PHE A 182 -3.13 -9.43 14.23
CA PHE A 182 -3.38 -10.80 14.67
C PHE A 182 -2.22 -11.35 15.52
N GLU A 183 -0.98 -11.17 15.10
CA GLU A 183 0.20 -11.58 15.86
C GLU A 183 0.20 -10.98 17.28
N MET A 184 -0.11 -9.69 17.39
CA MET A 184 -0.25 -9.03 18.70
C MET A 184 -1.31 -9.69 19.59
N MET A 185 -2.39 -10.19 19.03
CA MET A 185 -3.46 -10.86 19.78
C MET A 185 -3.06 -12.27 20.19
N GLU A 186 -2.41 -13.03 19.31
CA GLU A 186 -1.92 -14.38 19.63
C GLU A 186 -0.89 -14.36 20.76
N GLN A 187 0.05 -13.41 20.77
CA GLN A 187 1.04 -13.25 21.84
C GLN A 187 0.41 -12.95 23.21
N ARG A 188 -0.86 -12.53 23.26
CA ARG A 188 -1.59 -12.15 24.48
C ARG A 188 -2.64 -13.17 24.94
N ALA A 189 -2.88 -14.23 24.21
CA ALA A 189 -3.91 -15.23 24.54
C ALA A 189 -3.82 -15.81 25.95
N ASP A 190 -2.66 -15.63 26.62
CA ASP A 190 -2.41 -16.06 28.00
C ASP A 190 -2.92 -15.08 29.08
N THR A 191 -3.43 -13.92 28.73
CA THR A 191 -3.92 -12.92 29.69
C THR A 191 -5.41 -12.63 29.49
N SER A 192 -6.22 -12.90 30.49
CA SER A 192 -7.70 -12.78 30.53
C SER A 192 -8.21 -11.34 30.34
N ALA A 193 -8.41 -10.87 29.10
CA ALA A 193 -8.84 -9.50 28.82
C ALA A 193 -9.86 -9.39 27.68
N GLN A 194 -11.09 -9.89 27.87
CA GLN A 194 -12.18 -9.82 26.87
C GLN A 194 -12.65 -8.42 26.45
N PRO A 195 -12.80 -7.39 27.31
CA PRO A 195 -13.26 -6.06 26.84
C PRO A 195 -12.28 -5.37 25.91
N PHE A 196 -11.04 -5.73 26.00
CA PHE A 196 -9.90 -5.19 25.29
C PHE A 196 -9.87 -5.62 23.81
N ASP A 197 -10.19 -6.86 23.54
CA ASP A 197 -10.21 -7.40 22.18
C ASP A 197 -11.21 -6.68 21.30
N TYR A 198 -12.34 -6.25 21.84
CA TYR A 198 -13.33 -5.48 21.10
C TYR A 198 -12.79 -4.15 20.57
N HIS A 199 -12.19 -3.32 21.43
CA HIS A 199 -11.63 -2.01 21.02
C HIS A 199 -10.49 -2.15 20.05
N HIS A 200 -9.67 -3.19 20.20
CA HIS A 200 -8.60 -3.51 19.28
C HIS A 200 -9.15 -3.81 17.86
N TRP A 201 -10.15 -4.69 17.75
CA TRP A 201 -10.75 -4.99 16.45
C TRP A 201 -11.53 -3.82 15.84
N VAL A 202 -12.15 -2.99 16.68
CA VAL A 202 -12.73 -1.72 16.22
C VAL A 202 -11.65 -0.82 15.62
N ALA A 203 -10.48 -0.71 16.23
CA ALA A 203 -9.36 0.06 15.68
C ALA A 203 -8.80 -0.54 14.38
N VAL A 204 -8.68 -1.88 14.29
CA VAL A 204 -8.31 -2.57 13.03
C VAL A 204 -9.29 -2.23 11.92
N LEU A 205 -10.59 -2.41 12.16
CA LEU A 205 -11.63 -2.08 11.20
C LEU A 205 -11.65 -0.57 10.87
N GLY A 206 -11.40 0.29 11.86
CA GLY A 206 -11.26 1.74 11.68
C GLY A 206 -10.11 2.11 10.75
N SER A 207 -8.95 1.46 10.90
CA SER A 207 -7.76 1.67 10.06
C SER A 207 -7.99 1.42 8.57
N VAL A 208 -9.03 0.67 8.23
CA VAL A 208 -9.42 0.36 6.85
C VAL A 208 -10.81 0.87 6.48
N SER A 209 -11.48 1.65 7.36
CA SER A 209 -12.90 2.08 7.22
C SER A 209 -13.86 0.91 7.03
N GLY A 210 -13.63 -0.18 7.73
CA GLY A 210 -14.40 -1.42 7.61
C GLY A 210 -15.48 -1.61 8.68
N LEU A 211 -15.58 -0.74 9.69
CA LEU A 211 -16.47 -0.96 10.84
C LEU A 211 -17.96 -1.00 10.44
N GLU A 212 -18.41 -0.03 9.65
CA GLU A 212 -19.79 0.03 9.15
C GLU A 212 -20.07 -1.12 8.19
N VAL A 213 -19.09 -1.49 7.36
CA VAL A 213 -19.19 -2.64 6.45
C VAL A 213 -19.33 -3.94 7.26
N TYR A 214 -18.50 -4.12 8.29
CA TYR A 214 -18.59 -5.25 9.20
C TYR A 214 -19.98 -5.38 9.82
N ARG A 215 -20.50 -4.29 10.40
CA ARG A 215 -21.83 -4.24 11.01
C ARG A 215 -22.95 -4.57 10.02
N ARG A 216 -22.80 -4.10 8.77
CA ARG A 216 -23.77 -4.38 7.71
C ARG A 216 -23.77 -5.85 7.27
N VAL A 217 -22.57 -6.45 7.16
CA VAL A 217 -22.39 -7.83 6.67
C VAL A 217 -22.77 -8.86 7.73
N TYR A 218 -22.22 -8.72 8.94
CA TYR A 218 -22.36 -9.74 9.96
C TYR A 218 -23.51 -9.48 10.95
N ARG A 219 -23.84 -8.22 11.22
CA ARG A 219 -24.91 -7.82 12.17
C ARG A 219 -24.80 -8.47 13.55
N ASP A 220 -23.59 -8.72 14.01
CA ASP A 220 -23.28 -9.50 15.20
C ASP A 220 -21.97 -9.00 15.82
N VAL A 221 -21.56 -9.62 16.94
CA VAL A 221 -20.33 -9.29 17.66
C VAL A 221 -19.09 -9.39 16.78
N ILE A 222 -18.12 -8.54 17.08
CA ILE A 222 -16.85 -8.56 16.37
C ILE A 222 -16.02 -9.74 16.86
N THR A 223 -15.63 -10.62 15.92
CA THR A 223 -14.73 -11.75 16.20
C THR A 223 -13.53 -11.73 15.26
N PRO A 224 -12.35 -12.22 15.71
CA PRO A 224 -11.15 -12.29 14.87
C PRO A 224 -11.38 -12.98 13.52
N GLU A 225 -12.08 -14.11 13.54
CA GLU A 225 -12.40 -14.88 12.33
C GLU A 225 -13.22 -14.08 11.32
N ARG A 226 -14.26 -13.37 11.79
CA ARG A 226 -15.12 -12.55 10.91
C ARG A 226 -14.36 -11.32 10.40
N VAL A 227 -13.49 -10.71 11.21
CA VAL A 227 -12.62 -9.62 10.76
C VAL A 227 -11.69 -10.10 9.67
N ALA A 228 -11.02 -11.24 9.86
CA ALA A 228 -10.17 -11.86 8.84
C ALA A 228 -10.98 -12.21 7.58
N GLY A 229 -12.17 -12.80 7.72
CA GLY A 229 -13.05 -13.10 6.60
C GLY A 229 -13.44 -11.88 5.78
N LEU A 230 -13.77 -10.76 6.44
CA LEU A 230 -14.09 -9.49 5.79
C LEU A 230 -12.88 -8.92 5.04
N LEU A 231 -11.74 -8.85 5.72
CA LEU A 231 -10.54 -8.20 5.18
C LEU A 231 -9.87 -9.03 4.07
N ILE A 232 -9.96 -10.35 4.13
CA ILE A 232 -9.34 -11.23 3.14
C ILE A 232 -10.28 -11.54 1.97
N LEU A 233 -11.48 -12.03 2.24
CA LEU A 233 -12.29 -12.73 1.24
C LEU A 233 -13.52 -11.98 0.74
N TYR A 234 -13.91 -10.86 1.37
CA TYR A 234 -15.17 -10.20 0.99
C TYR A 234 -15.01 -9.37 -0.30
N GLY A 235 -15.48 -9.91 -1.43
CA GLY A 235 -15.25 -9.35 -2.77
C GLY A 235 -15.95 -8.01 -3.06
N ASP A 236 -17.03 -7.67 -2.36
CA ASP A 236 -17.83 -6.46 -2.65
C ASP A 236 -17.34 -5.21 -1.91
N TRP A 237 -16.23 -5.30 -1.18
CA TRP A 237 -15.68 -4.16 -0.45
C TRP A 237 -14.28 -3.80 -0.93
N PRO A 238 -14.05 -2.58 -1.43
CA PRO A 238 -12.83 -2.21 -2.17
C PRO A 238 -11.54 -2.21 -1.33
N ARG A 239 -11.61 -2.47 0.00
CA ARG A 239 -10.43 -2.55 0.86
C ARG A 239 -10.11 -3.97 1.33
N SER A 240 -10.87 -4.97 0.93
CA SER A 240 -10.50 -6.38 1.12
C SER A 240 -9.37 -6.78 0.17
N LEU A 241 -8.65 -7.85 0.51
CA LEU A 241 -7.64 -8.43 -0.38
C LEU A 241 -8.30 -8.95 -1.66
N ALA A 242 -9.43 -9.65 -1.55
CA ALA A 242 -10.17 -10.20 -2.69
C ALA A 242 -10.58 -9.12 -3.69
N ALA A 243 -11.22 -8.04 -3.24
CA ALA A 243 -11.63 -6.95 -4.11
C ALA A 243 -10.42 -6.21 -4.72
N SER A 244 -9.38 -5.99 -3.93
CA SER A 244 -8.17 -5.29 -4.39
C SER A 244 -7.45 -6.10 -5.48
N ILE A 245 -7.28 -7.40 -5.30
CA ILE A 245 -6.60 -8.26 -6.29
C ILE A 245 -7.46 -8.50 -7.53
N ALA A 246 -8.79 -8.60 -7.40
CA ALA A 246 -9.69 -8.68 -8.56
C ALA A 246 -9.60 -7.41 -9.45
N GLU A 247 -9.52 -6.23 -8.84
CA GLU A 247 -9.26 -4.99 -9.58
C GLU A 247 -7.87 -4.99 -10.24
N VAL A 248 -6.83 -5.44 -9.54
CA VAL A 248 -5.48 -5.56 -10.10
C VAL A 248 -5.47 -6.48 -11.31
N GLU A 249 -6.12 -7.66 -11.24
CA GLU A 249 -6.23 -8.60 -12.37
C GLU A 249 -6.88 -7.93 -13.58
N GLN A 250 -8.02 -7.25 -13.40
CA GLN A 250 -8.70 -6.55 -14.49
C GLN A 250 -7.83 -5.45 -15.10
N LEU A 251 -7.16 -4.65 -14.27
CA LEU A 251 -6.33 -3.53 -14.71
C LEU A 251 -5.09 -4.01 -15.48
N ILE A 252 -4.43 -5.07 -15.02
CA ILE A 252 -3.32 -5.71 -15.76
C ILE A 252 -3.83 -6.20 -17.12
N GLY A 253 -5.00 -6.81 -17.18
CA GLY A 253 -5.62 -7.23 -18.43
C GLY A 253 -5.82 -6.08 -19.43
N HIS A 254 -6.14 -4.87 -18.95
CA HIS A 254 -6.26 -3.68 -19.80
C HIS A 254 -4.88 -3.22 -20.33
N VAL A 255 -3.88 -3.05 -19.46
CA VAL A 255 -2.55 -2.55 -19.86
C VAL A 255 -1.78 -3.53 -20.73
N THR A 256 -1.97 -4.85 -20.54
CA THR A 256 -1.38 -5.89 -21.39
C THR A 256 -2.13 -6.10 -22.71
N LYS A 257 -3.30 -5.45 -22.88
CA LYS A 257 -4.23 -5.73 -23.98
C LYS A 257 -4.58 -7.22 -24.05
N ARG A 258 -4.76 -7.83 -22.88
CA ARG A 258 -5.09 -9.25 -22.65
C ARG A 258 -4.02 -10.24 -23.18
N ARG A 259 -2.77 -9.81 -23.31
CA ARG A 259 -1.67 -10.74 -23.57
C ARG A 259 -1.40 -11.59 -22.33
N ASP A 260 -0.99 -12.81 -22.56
CA ASP A 260 -0.52 -13.70 -21.48
C ASP A 260 0.92 -13.30 -21.10
N THR A 261 1.07 -12.72 -19.91
CA THR A 261 2.35 -12.30 -19.33
C THR A 261 2.53 -12.91 -17.94
N ASP A 262 3.73 -12.83 -17.39
CA ASP A 262 3.99 -13.32 -16.04
C ASP A 262 3.18 -12.57 -14.98
N ALA A 263 2.95 -11.26 -15.18
CA ALA A 263 2.11 -10.46 -14.31
C ALA A 263 0.64 -10.88 -14.39
N THR A 264 0.09 -11.12 -15.62
CA THR A 264 -1.31 -11.55 -15.77
C THR A 264 -1.55 -12.92 -15.14
N ARG A 265 -0.63 -13.88 -15.30
CA ARG A 265 -0.77 -15.22 -14.71
C ARG A 265 -0.78 -15.17 -13.17
N LEU A 266 0.16 -14.43 -12.58
CA LEU A 266 0.21 -14.30 -11.11
C LEU A 266 -1.01 -13.58 -10.55
N ALA A 267 -1.48 -12.51 -11.21
CA ALA A 267 -2.70 -11.79 -10.79
C ALA A 267 -3.93 -12.69 -10.84
N ALA A 268 -4.12 -13.45 -11.91
CA ALA A 268 -5.22 -14.39 -12.07
C ALA A 268 -5.17 -15.53 -11.03
N GLN A 269 -3.98 -16.03 -10.73
CA GLN A 269 -3.79 -17.06 -9.70
C GLN A 269 -4.20 -16.52 -8.32
N LEU A 270 -3.67 -15.34 -7.89
CA LEU A 270 -4.03 -14.71 -6.62
C LEU A 270 -5.54 -14.41 -6.53
N SER A 271 -6.12 -13.89 -7.59
CA SER A 271 -7.56 -13.59 -7.65
C SER A 271 -8.41 -14.85 -7.51
N SER A 272 -8.05 -15.93 -8.21
CA SER A 272 -8.74 -17.21 -8.12
C SER A 272 -8.66 -17.84 -6.73
N GLU A 273 -7.49 -17.80 -6.09
CA GLU A 273 -7.28 -18.31 -4.73
C GLU A 273 -8.15 -17.56 -3.71
N LEU A 274 -8.18 -16.22 -3.77
CA LEU A 274 -9.00 -15.39 -2.88
C LEU A 274 -10.51 -15.62 -3.12
N LYS A 275 -10.94 -15.75 -4.37
CA LYS A 275 -12.34 -15.98 -4.73
C LYS A 275 -12.86 -17.33 -4.23
N ASN A 276 -12.02 -18.36 -4.24
CA ASN A 276 -12.39 -19.73 -3.86
C ASN A 276 -11.95 -20.09 -2.43
N GLY A 277 -11.25 -19.19 -1.75
CA GLY A 277 -10.72 -19.39 -0.40
C GLY A 277 -11.82 -19.52 0.65
N ARG A 278 -11.51 -20.22 1.72
CA ARG A 278 -12.38 -20.35 2.91
C ARG A 278 -11.62 -19.88 4.14
N ILE A 279 -12.21 -18.98 4.90
CA ILE A 279 -11.53 -18.40 6.06
C ILE A 279 -11.13 -19.46 7.10
N GLY A 280 -11.97 -20.47 7.32
CA GLY A 280 -11.64 -21.57 8.25
C GLY A 280 -10.41 -22.37 7.84
N ASP A 281 -10.16 -22.55 6.55
CA ASP A 281 -8.96 -23.25 6.04
C ASP A 281 -7.71 -22.38 6.20
N ILE A 282 -7.82 -21.07 5.93
CA ILE A 282 -6.75 -20.09 6.14
C ILE A 282 -6.33 -20.05 7.63
N LEU A 283 -7.29 -19.95 8.52
CA LEU A 283 -7.02 -19.92 9.97
C LEU A 283 -6.40 -21.23 10.47
N LYS A 284 -6.86 -22.40 10.00
CA LYS A 284 -6.26 -23.69 10.33
C LYS A 284 -4.84 -23.84 9.82
N GLY A 285 -4.54 -23.28 8.65
CA GLY A 285 -3.20 -23.28 8.06
C GLY A 285 -2.23 -22.28 8.70
N GLY A 286 -2.73 -21.39 9.57
CA GLY A 286 -1.97 -20.30 10.19
C GLY A 286 -2.09 -18.99 9.40
N LEU A 287 -2.79 -18.02 9.99
CA LEU A 287 -3.06 -16.74 9.34
C LEU A 287 -1.79 -15.95 9.03
N HIS A 288 -0.85 -15.91 9.97
CA HIS A 288 0.44 -15.23 9.78
C HIS A 288 1.20 -15.79 8.55
N ALA A 289 1.36 -17.11 8.48
CA ALA A 289 2.04 -17.74 7.35
C ALA A 289 1.35 -17.43 6.00
N TYR A 290 0.01 -17.44 5.98
CA TYR A 290 -0.78 -17.08 4.82
C TYR A 290 -0.55 -15.62 4.37
N LEU A 291 -0.56 -14.67 5.32
CA LEU A 291 -0.39 -13.25 5.03
C LEU A 291 1.03 -12.91 4.59
N VAL A 292 2.05 -13.54 5.17
CA VAL A 292 3.46 -13.41 4.75
C VAL A 292 3.64 -13.91 3.31
N ASP A 293 3.09 -15.10 2.96
CA ASP A 293 3.11 -15.59 1.57
C ASP A 293 2.36 -14.64 0.62
N PHE A 294 1.17 -14.18 1.01
CA PHE A 294 0.39 -13.23 0.24
C PHE A 294 1.18 -11.93 -0.03
N LEU A 295 1.80 -11.35 0.99
CA LEU A 295 2.63 -10.13 0.86
C LEU A 295 3.82 -10.35 -0.07
N ALA A 296 4.52 -11.49 0.04
CA ALA A 296 5.62 -11.84 -0.86
C ALA A 296 5.15 -11.90 -2.31
N ARG A 297 4.00 -12.50 -2.57
CA ARG A 297 3.42 -12.65 -3.92
C ARG A 297 2.89 -11.33 -4.48
N VAL A 298 2.29 -10.46 -3.66
CA VAL A 298 1.87 -9.12 -4.09
C VAL A 298 3.09 -8.25 -4.43
N ASN A 299 4.16 -8.36 -3.66
CA ASN A 299 5.43 -7.68 -3.96
C ASN A 299 6.08 -8.22 -5.25
N ASP A 300 6.06 -9.54 -5.47
CA ASP A 300 6.52 -10.12 -6.75
C ASP A 300 5.66 -9.64 -7.92
N LEU A 301 4.32 -9.57 -7.74
CA LEU A 301 3.41 -9.04 -8.75
C LEU A 301 3.75 -7.57 -9.10
N ALA A 302 3.98 -6.73 -8.10
CA ALA A 302 4.41 -5.34 -8.30
C ALA A 302 5.76 -5.28 -9.04
N GLY A 303 6.70 -6.18 -8.69
CA GLY A 303 7.98 -6.33 -9.38
C GLY A 303 7.84 -6.76 -10.85
N ARG A 304 6.93 -7.68 -11.16
CA ARG A 304 6.63 -8.09 -12.56
C ARG A 304 6.02 -6.95 -13.35
N VAL A 305 5.03 -6.24 -12.78
CA VAL A 305 4.45 -5.03 -13.40
C VAL A 305 5.55 -4.01 -13.68
N SER A 306 6.46 -3.78 -12.73
CA SER A 306 7.57 -2.85 -12.92
C SER A 306 8.49 -3.26 -14.08
N ARG A 307 8.90 -4.52 -14.14
CA ARG A 307 9.78 -5.03 -15.20
C ARG A 307 9.12 -5.01 -16.58
N GLU A 308 7.83 -5.35 -16.64
CA GLU A 308 7.11 -5.47 -17.91
C GLU A 308 6.71 -4.10 -18.51
N PHE A 309 6.45 -3.08 -17.67
CA PHE A 309 5.82 -1.84 -18.13
C PHE A 309 6.52 -0.55 -17.69
N LEU A 310 7.21 -0.54 -16.55
CA LEU A 310 7.68 0.68 -15.92
C LEU A 310 9.18 0.92 -16.15
N LEU A 311 9.98 -0.13 -16.20
CA LEU A 311 11.40 0.00 -16.47
C LEU A 311 11.65 0.23 -17.97
N PRO A 312 12.60 1.10 -18.36
CA PRO A 312 13.08 1.17 -19.73
C PRO A 312 13.66 -0.19 -20.12
N ILE A 313 13.27 -0.73 -21.27
CA ILE A 313 13.94 -1.89 -21.85
C ILE A 313 15.40 -1.48 -22.05
N ALA A 314 16.34 -2.09 -21.35
CA ALA A 314 17.76 -1.91 -21.62
C ALA A 314 17.99 -2.32 -23.08
N PRO A 315 18.69 -1.54 -23.92
CA PRO A 315 19.02 -1.99 -25.26
C PRO A 315 19.80 -3.28 -25.14
N GLU A 316 19.40 -4.31 -25.89
CA GLU A 316 20.17 -5.55 -25.98
C GLU A 316 21.62 -5.19 -26.33
N PRO A 317 22.62 -5.74 -25.60
CA PRO A 317 24.01 -5.53 -25.96
C PRO A 317 24.17 -6.01 -27.43
N PRO A 318 24.86 -5.23 -28.29
CA PRO A 318 25.02 -5.60 -29.68
C PRO A 318 25.59 -7.03 -29.74
N ALA A 319 24.95 -7.89 -30.54
CA ALA A 319 25.39 -9.27 -30.73
C ALA A 319 26.89 -9.25 -31.04
N GLN A 320 27.68 -9.87 -30.18
CA GLN A 320 29.12 -10.03 -30.45
C GLN A 320 29.30 -10.84 -31.70
N THR A 321 29.65 -10.15 -32.81
CA THR A 321 30.05 -10.80 -34.05
C THR A 321 31.33 -11.54 -33.74
N GLN A 322 31.23 -12.86 -33.60
CA GLN A 322 32.42 -13.71 -33.50
C GLN A 322 33.17 -13.61 -34.84
N THR A 323 34.21 -12.78 -34.85
CA THR A 323 35.18 -12.76 -35.94
C THR A 323 35.99 -14.04 -35.85
N GLN A 324 35.64 -15.00 -36.69
CA GLN A 324 36.47 -16.20 -36.88
C GLN A 324 37.80 -15.77 -37.54
N THR A 325 38.86 -15.71 -36.75
CA THR A 325 40.21 -15.56 -37.26
C THR A 325 40.62 -16.89 -37.88
N GLN A 326 40.52 -17.00 -39.20
CA GLN A 326 41.14 -18.10 -39.96
C GLN A 326 42.67 -17.92 -39.92
N THR A 327 43.35 -18.74 -39.16
CA THR A 327 44.80 -18.86 -39.18
C THR A 327 45.21 -19.66 -40.43
N GLN A 328 45.66 -19.01 -41.47
CA GLN A 328 46.32 -19.63 -42.61
C GLN A 328 47.73 -20.06 -42.21
N THR A 329 47.92 -21.34 -42.07
CA THR A 329 49.25 -21.94 -41.91
C THR A 329 49.92 -22.00 -43.29
N GLN A 330 50.88 -21.08 -43.57
CA GLN A 330 51.78 -21.23 -44.70
C GLN A 330 52.89 -22.22 -44.34
N SER A 331 52.83 -23.38 -44.95
CA SER A 331 53.98 -24.31 -44.98
C SER A 331 55.01 -23.83 -46.00
N GLN A 332 56.16 -23.33 -45.54
CA GLN A 332 57.35 -23.21 -46.39
C GLN A 332 58.04 -24.53 -46.45
N GLY A 333 58.02 -25.16 -47.66
CA GLY A 333 58.95 -26.23 -48.04
C GLY A 333 60.32 -25.62 -48.34
N LYS A 334 61.33 -26.22 -47.78
CA LYS A 334 62.73 -26.01 -48.20
C LYS A 334 63.06 -27.09 -49.26
N ASP A 335 63.69 -26.63 -50.34
CA ASP A 335 64.87 -27.20 -50.94
C ASP A 335 65.89 -26.10 -51.26
#